data_8ce30204869b1be3937e7018d32de41a
#
_entry.id   8ce30204869b1be3937e7018d32de41a
#
_cell.length_a   1.000
_cell.length_b   1.000
_cell.length_c   1.000
_cell.angle_alpha   90.00
_cell.angle_beta   90.00
_cell.angle_gamma   90.00
#
_symmetry.space_group_name_H-M   'P 1'
#
loop_
_entity.id
_entity.type
_entity.pdbx_description
1 polymer ?
#
loop_
_entity_poly.entity_id
_entity_poly.type
_entity_poly.pdbx_seq_one_letter_code
_entity_poly.pdbx_strand_id
1 'polypeptide(L)'
;MDRHSGTSRLVGDAMSDSFAARPLDRGAPFYVAGHRGLVGSSVWRHLESAGFTRLLGKTSAELDLRDREAAFDFFAREKPTNVILAAAKVGGIAANSTFLVDFLSENLRIQVNVLDAALAHGVERLLFLGSSCIYPKLAPQPIKEEYLLTGHLEPTNDAYAIAKIAGILHVQAARRQHGRPWISAMPTNLYGPGDNFSPHGSHVLPALVRRYDEAQSSAVQSVVNWGSGNPRREFLHVDDLASACLHLLDNYDGASHVNVGTGEDHTIREIASMVATEVGYTGETQWDTSKPDGTMQKLLDVSMIRELGWRPTIGLREGIASTISWYRDNIGAVRT
;
A
#
# COMPACT_ATOMS: atom_id res chain seq x y z
N MET A 1 -50.46 27.53 32.85
CA MET A 1 -50.46 26.05 32.93
C MET A 1 -50.52 25.53 31.51
N ASP A 2 -49.41 25.24 30.91
CA ASP A 2 -49.37 24.41 29.71
C ASP A 2 -48.00 23.79 29.62
N ARG A 3 -47.99 22.48 29.58
CA ARG A 3 -46.81 21.62 29.61
C ARG A 3 -46.32 21.43 28.20
N HIS A 4 -45.13 21.92 27.88
CA HIS A 4 -44.42 21.53 26.65
C HIS A 4 -43.73 20.21 26.89
N SER A 5 -44.29 19.14 26.34
CA SER A 5 -43.65 17.86 26.17
C SER A 5 -42.82 17.89 24.88
N GLY A 6 -41.53 18.21 25.05
CA GLY A 6 -40.56 18.05 23.98
C GLY A 6 -40.14 16.58 23.88
N THR A 7 -40.67 15.86 22.91
CA THR A 7 -40.21 14.52 22.54
C THR A 7 -38.85 14.62 21.87
N SER A 8 -37.82 14.19 22.60
CA SER A 8 -36.50 13.87 22.07
C SER A 8 -36.63 12.74 21.01
N ARG A 9 -36.53 13.09 19.74
CA ARG A 9 -36.26 12.10 18.70
C ARG A 9 -34.82 11.64 18.84
N LEU A 10 -34.64 10.47 19.38
CA LEU A 10 -33.39 9.72 19.31
C LEU A 10 -33.10 9.47 17.83
N VAL A 11 -31.96 9.99 17.37
CA VAL A 11 -31.34 9.70 16.08
C VAL A 11 -30.90 8.24 16.14
N GLY A 12 -31.67 7.39 15.53
CA GLY A 12 -31.44 5.95 15.45
C GLY A 12 -32.01 5.38 14.17
N ASP A 13 -31.74 6.05 13.04
CA ASP A 13 -31.81 5.37 11.74
C ASP A 13 -30.35 5.13 11.30
N ALA A 14 -29.91 3.89 11.50
CA ALA A 14 -28.78 3.35 10.75
C ALA A 14 -29.17 3.45 9.29
N MET A 15 -28.63 4.45 8.58
CA MET A 15 -28.71 4.50 7.13
C MET A 15 -28.15 3.17 6.64
N SER A 16 -29.00 2.31 6.09
CA SER A 16 -28.57 1.12 5.37
C SER A 16 -27.75 1.62 4.18
N ASP A 17 -26.44 1.52 4.31
CA ASP A 17 -25.49 1.85 3.26
C ASP A 17 -25.60 0.83 2.13
N SER A 18 -26.68 0.88 1.37
CA SER A 18 -26.81 0.11 0.12
C SER A 18 -26.31 0.93 -1.07
N PHE A 19 -25.02 1.23 -1.08
CA PHE A 19 -24.39 1.55 -2.34
C PHE A 19 -24.20 0.24 -3.11
N ALA A 20 -24.81 0.11 -4.25
CA ALA A 20 -24.48 -0.99 -5.16
C ALA A 20 -23.17 -0.63 -5.86
N ALA A 21 -22.11 -1.37 -5.58
CA ALA A 21 -20.87 -1.27 -6.32
C ALA A 21 -21.17 -1.40 -7.82
N ARG A 22 -20.60 -0.51 -8.62
CA ARG A 22 -20.82 -0.48 -10.08
C ARG A 22 -19.45 -0.52 -10.75
N PRO A 23 -19.29 -1.34 -11.81
CA PRO A 23 -18.09 -1.28 -12.62
C PRO A 23 -17.81 0.15 -13.09
N LEU A 24 -16.53 0.57 -13.03
CA LEU A 24 -16.14 1.90 -13.46
C LEU A 24 -16.31 2.08 -14.97
N ASP A 25 -16.66 3.30 -15.39
CA ASP A 25 -16.61 3.68 -16.81
C ASP A 25 -15.15 3.73 -17.28
N ARG A 26 -14.80 2.86 -18.23
CA ARG A 26 -13.44 2.75 -18.80
C ARG A 26 -13.04 3.96 -19.66
N GLY A 27 -14.00 4.77 -20.11
CA GLY A 27 -13.80 6.04 -20.83
C GLY A 27 -13.64 7.27 -19.91
N ALA A 28 -13.95 7.16 -18.62
CA ALA A 28 -13.87 8.26 -17.68
C ALA A 28 -12.42 8.60 -17.29
N PRO A 29 -12.10 9.88 -16.98
CA PRO A 29 -10.76 10.28 -16.53
C PRO A 29 -10.38 9.59 -15.22
N PHE A 30 -9.25 8.89 -15.22
CA PHE A 30 -8.74 8.15 -14.07
C PHE A 30 -7.36 8.67 -13.66
N TYR A 31 -7.26 9.24 -12.47
CA TYR A 31 -6.00 9.75 -11.93
C TYR A 31 -5.30 8.72 -11.04
N VAL A 32 -4.05 8.38 -11.38
CA VAL A 32 -3.17 7.56 -10.57
C VAL A 32 -2.11 8.45 -9.93
N ALA A 33 -2.37 8.91 -8.71
CA ALA A 33 -1.40 9.68 -7.95
C ALA A 33 -0.23 8.78 -7.55
N GLY A 34 0.99 9.14 -7.97
CA GLY A 34 2.19 8.32 -7.78
C GLY A 34 2.42 7.25 -8.86
N HIS A 35 1.91 7.47 -10.08
CA HIS A 35 1.93 6.54 -11.23
C HIS A 35 3.31 5.99 -11.63
N ARG A 36 4.42 6.59 -11.18
CA ARG A 36 5.81 6.11 -11.41
C ARG A 36 6.41 5.33 -10.23
N GLY A 37 5.69 5.20 -9.12
CA GLY A 37 6.13 4.35 -8.00
C GLY A 37 5.89 2.87 -8.27
N LEU A 38 6.37 1.99 -7.37
CA LEU A 38 6.14 0.55 -7.42
C LEU A 38 4.66 0.23 -7.68
N VAL A 39 3.78 0.66 -6.80
CA VAL A 39 2.33 0.40 -6.90
C VAL A 39 1.69 1.15 -8.06
N GLY A 40 1.98 2.46 -8.17
CA GLY A 40 1.32 3.29 -9.18
C GLY A 40 1.63 2.86 -10.62
N SER A 41 2.85 2.38 -10.90
CA SER A 41 3.21 1.91 -12.23
C SER A 41 2.54 0.58 -12.59
N SER A 42 2.38 -0.30 -11.62
CA SER A 42 1.65 -1.55 -11.80
C SER A 42 0.14 -1.29 -11.99
N VAL A 43 -0.46 -0.42 -11.16
CA VAL A 43 -1.84 0.03 -11.33
C VAL A 43 -2.05 0.64 -12.72
N TRP A 44 -1.12 1.47 -13.18
CA TRP A 44 -1.20 2.08 -14.51
C TRP A 44 -1.26 1.04 -15.62
N ARG A 45 -0.31 0.08 -15.65
CA ARG A 45 -0.31 -1.01 -16.65
C ARG A 45 -1.59 -1.86 -16.57
N HIS A 46 -2.06 -2.14 -15.36
CA HIS A 46 -3.28 -2.92 -15.15
C HIS A 46 -4.51 -2.21 -15.68
N LEU A 47 -4.65 -0.89 -15.45
CA LEU A 47 -5.74 -0.09 -15.97
C LEU A 47 -5.70 0.00 -17.51
N GLU A 48 -4.53 0.17 -18.12
CA GLU A 48 -4.37 0.12 -19.59
C GLU A 48 -4.85 -1.23 -20.14
N SER A 49 -4.41 -2.34 -19.55
CA SER A 49 -4.82 -3.69 -19.97
C SER A 49 -6.32 -3.95 -19.76
N ALA A 50 -6.93 -3.29 -18.76
CA ALA A 50 -8.36 -3.36 -18.47
C ALA A 50 -9.22 -2.42 -19.36
N GLY A 51 -8.59 -1.71 -20.31
CA GLY A 51 -9.27 -0.89 -21.31
C GLY A 51 -9.60 0.54 -20.88
N PHE A 52 -8.97 1.06 -19.82
CA PHE A 52 -9.10 2.49 -19.49
C PHE A 52 -8.33 3.34 -20.50
N THR A 53 -8.99 4.32 -21.08
CA THR A 53 -8.46 5.12 -22.21
C THR A 53 -8.03 6.53 -21.81
N ARG A 54 -8.39 7.00 -20.61
CA ARG A 54 -8.11 8.36 -20.13
C ARG A 54 -7.38 8.35 -18.80
N LEU A 55 -6.15 7.80 -18.80
CA LEU A 55 -5.30 7.78 -17.61
C LEU A 55 -4.57 9.12 -17.43
N LEU A 56 -4.59 9.62 -16.21
CA LEU A 56 -3.94 10.84 -15.78
C LEU A 56 -2.83 10.50 -14.78
N GLY A 57 -1.64 11.00 -15.01
CA GLY A 57 -0.48 10.83 -14.11
C GLY A 57 0.42 12.05 -14.21
N LYS A 58 0.96 12.50 -13.07
CA LYS A 58 1.94 13.56 -12.96
C LYS A 58 3.07 13.13 -12.05
N THR A 59 4.30 13.44 -12.46
CA THR A 59 5.46 13.25 -11.58
C THR A 59 5.48 14.29 -10.48
N SER A 60 6.23 14.07 -9.41
CA SER A 60 6.39 15.06 -8.33
C SER A 60 7.04 16.38 -8.80
N ALA A 61 7.78 16.36 -9.91
CA ALA A 61 8.34 17.56 -10.53
C ALA A 61 7.29 18.35 -11.33
N GLU A 62 6.26 17.68 -11.87
CA GLU A 62 5.16 18.33 -12.61
C GLU A 62 4.01 18.74 -11.69
N LEU A 63 3.81 18.03 -10.59
CA LEU A 63 2.74 18.26 -9.61
C LEU A 63 3.21 17.82 -8.22
N ASP A 64 3.60 18.78 -7.40
CA ASP A 64 3.88 18.52 -5.98
C ASP A 64 2.56 18.46 -5.20
N LEU A 65 2.14 17.25 -4.84
CA LEU A 65 0.91 17.04 -4.08
C LEU A 65 0.97 17.57 -2.64
N ARG A 66 2.15 17.99 -2.15
CA ARG A 66 2.30 18.70 -0.87
C ARG A 66 1.87 20.17 -0.98
N ASP A 67 1.81 20.70 -2.19
CA ASP A 67 1.27 22.02 -2.49
C ASP A 67 -0.25 21.92 -2.71
N ARG A 68 -0.99 22.62 -1.84
CA ARG A 68 -2.46 22.60 -1.86
C ARG A 68 -3.01 23.26 -3.13
N GLU A 69 -2.48 24.41 -3.50
CA GLU A 69 -2.96 25.17 -4.65
C GLU A 69 -2.75 24.37 -5.93
N ALA A 70 -1.53 23.85 -6.14
CA ALA A 70 -1.22 23.02 -7.28
C ALA A 70 -2.12 21.76 -7.37
N ALA A 71 -2.42 21.11 -6.25
CA ALA A 71 -3.33 19.96 -6.22
C ALA A 71 -4.75 20.37 -6.64
N PHE A 72 -5.30 21.46 -6.07
CA PHE A 72 -6.64 21.93 -6.40
C PHE A 72 -6.76 22.37 -7.88
N ASP A 73 -5.78 23.11 -8.39
CA ASP A 73 -5.73 23.52 -9.80
C ASP A 73 -5.70 22.33 -10.76
N PHE A 74 -4.94 21.29 -10.40
CA PHE A 74 -4.91 20.06 -11.19
C PHE A 74 -6.30 19.40 -11.25
N PHE A 75 -6.96 19.21 -10.10
CA PHE A 75 -8.29 18.61 -10.05
C PHE A 75 -9.36 19.47 -10.75
N ALA A 76 -9.28 20.79 -10.62
CA ALA A 76 -10.18 21.72 -11.33
C ALA A 76 -10.05 21.62 -12.86
N ARG A 77 -8.82 21.48 -13.37
CA ARG A 77 -8.53 21.39 -14.79
C ARG A 77 -8.83 20.02 -15.39
N GLU A 78 -8.30 18.96 -14.80
CA GLU A 78 -8.34 17.60 -15.34
C GLU A 78 -9.65 16.87 -15.02
N LYS A 79 -10.33 17.26 -13.94
CA LYS A 79 -11.63 16.71 -13.49
C LYS A 79 -11.65 15.18 -13.45
N PRO A 80 -10.71 14.53 -12.73
CA PRO A 80 -10.72 13.08 -12.64
C PRO A 80 -12.03 12.58 -12.01
N THR A 81 -12.65 11.57 -12.62
CA THR A 81 -13.82 10.89 -12.08
C THR A 81 -13.43 9.84 -11.06
N ASN A 82 -12.30 9.16 -11.34
CA ASN A 82 -11.77 8.08 -10.51
C ASN A 82 -10.34 8.40 -10.07
N VAL A 83 -9.98 8.03 -8.85
CA VAL A 83 -8.64 8.27 -8.29
C VAL A 83 -8.12 7.03 -7.54
N ILE A 84 -6.87 6.66 -7.79
CA ILE A 84 -6.08 5.85 -6.86
C ILE A 84 -4.99 6.70 -6.26
N LEU A 85 -4.99 6.87 -4.94
CA LEU A 85 -3.96 7.59 -4.21
C LEU A 85 -2.88 6.63 -3.72
N ALA A 86 -1.89 6.40 -4.59
CA ALA A 86 -0.70 5.61 -4.31
C ALA A 86 0.52 6.48 -3.95
N ALA A 87 0.44 7.80 -4.14
CA ALA A 87 1.51 8.72 -3.80
C ALA A 87 1.71 8.78 -2.29
N ALA A 88 2.93 8.50 -1.84
CA ALA A 88 3.35 8.59 -0.46
C ALA A 88 4.88 8.67 -0.37
N LYS A 89 5.39 9.27 0.72
CA LYS A 89 6.77 9.08 1.15
C LYS A 89 6.86 7.73 1.86
N VAL A 90 7.60 6.80 1.28
CA VAL A 90 7.78 5.43 1.80
C VAL A 90 9.26 5.10 1.95
N GLY A 91 9.58 4.15 2.82
CA GLY A 91 10.96 3.70 3.03
C GLY A 91 11.04 2.55 4.03
N GLY A 92 12.20 1.92 4.11
CA GLY A 92 12.50 0.87 5.07
C GLY A 92 12.54 1.38 6.54
N ILE A 93 12.76 0.47 7.49
CA ILE A 93 12.76 0.75 8.93
C ILE A 93 13.76 1.86 9.28
N ALA A 94 14.99 1.82 8.74
CA ALA A 94 16.02 2.82 9.01
C ALA A 94 15.58 4.24 8.59
N ALA A 95 14.99 4.40 7.40
CA ALA A 95 14.49 5.68 6.93
C ALA A 95 13.33 6.18 7.79
N ASN A 96 12.37 5.31 8.12
CA ASN A 96 11.22 5.65 8.98
C ASN A 96 11.65 6.12 10.37
N SER A 97 12.63 5.44 11.00
CA SER A 97 13.12 5.80 12.32
C SER A 97 14.03 7.05 12.34
N THR A 98 14.58 7.46 11.18
CA THR A 98 15.46 8.62 11.06
C THR A 98 14.69 9.90 10.71
N PHE A 99 13.72 9.81 9.79
CA PHE A 99 13.03 10.97 9.20
C PHE A 99 11.57 11.04 9.64
N LEU A 100 11.31 10.90 10.94
CA LEU A 100 9.96 10.83 11.52
C LEU A 100 9.06 11.99 11.11
N VAL A 101 9.56 13.23 11.19
CA VAL A 101 8.79 14.42 10.81
C VAL A 101 8.42 14.41 9.33
N ASP A 102 9.36 14.02 8.47
CA ASP A 102 9.13 13.99 7.03
C ASP A 102 8.07 12.93 6.67
N PHE A 103 8.19 11.73 7.24
CA PHE A 103 7.21 10.66 6.99
C PHE A 103 5.80 11.03 7.49
N LEU A 104 5.69 11.72 8.61
CA LEU A 104 4.42 12.21 9.11
C LEU A 104 3.90 13.38 8.25
N SER A 105 4.66 14.46 8.18
CA SER A 105 4.22 15.74 7.60
C SER A 105 3.98 15.67 6.09
N GLU A 106 4.89 15.06 5.32
CA GLU A 106 4.74 14.98 3.87
C GLU A 106 3.55 14.09 3.49
N ASN A 107 3.39 12.93 4.14
CA ASN A 107 2.25 12.05 3.88
C ASN A 107 0.91 12.70 4.25
N LEU A 108 0.84 13.42 5.39
CA LEU A 108 -0.37 14.16 5.76
C LEU A 108 -0.71 15.23 4.73
N ARG A 109 0.27 16.02 4.26
CA ARG A 109 0.03 17.05 3.23
C ARG A 109 -0.46 16.44 1.93
N ILE A 110 0.22 15.41 1.41
CA ILE A 110 -0.17 14.73 0.17
C ILE A 110 -1.61 14.25 0.26
N GLN A 111 -1.95 13.49 1.29
CA GLN A 111 -3.28 12.88 1.38
C GLN A 111 -4.39 13.89 1.65
N VAL A 112 -4.16 14.88 2.52
CA VAL A 112 -5.16 15.92 2.80
C VAL A 112 -5.42 16.76 1.55
N ASN A 113 -4.38 17.20 0.84
CA ASN A 113 -4.55 18.00 -0.37
C ASN A 113 -5.30 17.23 -1.47
N VAL A 114 -4.95 15.95 -1.69
CA VAL A 114 -5.61 15.13 -2.70
C VAL A 114 -7.06 14.82 -2.33
N LEU A 115 -7.34 14.43 -1.08
CA LEU A 115 -8.69 14.09 -0.64
C LEU A 115 -9.60 15.32 -0.61
N ASP A 116 -9.11 16.48 -0.14
CA ASP A 116 -9.86 17.73 -0.17
C ASP A 116 -10.15 18.19 -1.61
N ALA A 117 -9.14 18.15 -2.50
CA ALA A 117 -9.32 18.51 -3.90
C ALA A 117 -10.30 17.55 -4.59
N ALA A 118 -10.19 16.25 -4.34
CA ALA A 118 -11.11 15.24 -4.86
C ALA A 118 -12.57 15.50 -4.40
N LEU A 119 -12.76 15.90 -3.15
CA LEU A 119 -14.06 16.24 -2.61
C LEU A 119 -14.63 17.51 -3.26
N ALA A 120 -13.83 18.57 -3.35
CA ALA A 120 -14.23 19.86 -3.92
C ALA A 120 -14.57 19.76 -5.40
N HIS A 121 -13.90 18.89 -6.16
CA HIS A 121 -14.08 18.76 -7.61
C HIS A 121 -14.88 17.52 -8.03
N GLY A 122 -15.58 16.89 -7.10
CA GLY A 122 -16.62 15.92 -7.41
C GLY A 122 -16.12 14.53 -7.84
N VAL A 123 -14.92 14.11 -7.44
CA VAL A 123 -14.44 12.73 -7.67
C VAL A 123 -15.49 11.74 -7.18
N GLU A 124 -15.89 10.83 -8.06
CA GLU A 124 -16.93 9.85 -7.77
C GLU A 124 -16.39 8.64 -7.01
N ARG A 125 -15.29 8.05 -7.51
CA ARG A 125 -14.66 6.88 -6.88
C ARG A 125 -13.22 7.17 -6.52
N LEU A 126 -12.84 6.82 -5.29
CA LEU A 126 -11.47 6.97 -4.84
C LEU A 126 -11.05 5.75 -4.00
N LEU A 127 -9.85 5.24 -4.29
CA LEU A 127 -9.18 4.25 -3.46
C LEU A 127 -7.93 4.88 -2.85
N PHE A 128 -7.91 4.92 -1.51
CA PHE A 128 -6.76 5.32 -0.72
C PHE A 128 -5.92 4.09 -0.36
N LEU A 129 -4.62 4.12 -0.70
CA LEU A 129 -3.70 3.08 -0.29
C LEU A 129 -3.11 3.39 1.09
N GLY A 130 -3.55 2.62 2.07
CA GLY A 130 -2.97 2.57 3.40
C GLY A 130 -1.72 1.68 3.45
N SER A 131 -1.55 1.01 4.57
CA SER A 131 -0.46 0.04 4.80
C SER A 131 -0.81 -0.84 6.00
N SER A 132 -0.36 -2.07 6.03
CA SER A 132 -0.47 -2.93 7.22
C SER A 132 0.28 -2.40 8.46
N CYS A 133 1.10 -1.34 8.33
CA CYS A 133 1.76 -0.67 9.46
C CYS A 133 0.80 0.05 10.41
N ILE A 134 -0.45 0.29 10.01
CA ILE A 134 -1.49 0.93 10.83
C ILE A 134 -1.96 0.08 12.01
N TYR A 135 -1.71 -1.21 11.97
CA TYR A 135 -2.17 -2.11 13.03
C TYR A 135 -1.24 -2.11 14.23
N PRO A 136 -1.78 -2.39 15.43
CA PRO A 136 -0.97 -2.48 16.63
C PRO A 136 0.18 -3.50 16.48
N LYS A 137 1.32 -3.17 17.10
CA LYS A 137 2.50 -4.04 17.11
C LYS A 137 2.20 -5.45 17.59
N LEU A 138 1.33 -5.57 18.60
CA LEU A 138 0.95 -6.83 19.24
C LEU A 138 -0.47 -7.28 18.86
N ALA A 139 -0.95 -6.89 17.68
CA ALA A 139 -2.24 -7.36 17.19
C ALA A 139 -2.26 -8.89 17.08
N PRO A 140 -3.37 -9.55 17.44
CA PRO A 140 -3.55 -10.98 17.18
C PRO A 140 -3.35 -11.31 15.70
N GLN A 141 -2.87 -12.52 15.43
CA GLN A 141 -2.61 -13.00 14.07
C GLN A 141 -3.60 -14.11 13.69
N PRO A 142 -4.14 -14.10 12.45
CA PRO A 142 -3.98 -13.06 11.42
C PRO A 142 -4.68 -11.75 11.81
N ILE A 143 -4.14 -10.62 11.31
CA ILE A 143 -4.58 -9.26 11.67
C ILE A 143 -5.86 -8.92 10.92
N LYS A 144 -6.94 -8.67 11.66
CA LYS A 144 -8.24 -8.26 11.11
C LYS A 144 -8.35 -6.73 11.00
N GLU A 145 -9.22 -6.26 10.11
CA GLU A 145 -9.50 -4.83 9.92
C GLU A 145 -9.98 -4.15 11.21
N GLU A 146 -10.75 -4.83 12.03
CA GLU A 146 -11.29 -4.34 13.32
C GLU A 146 -10.21 -4.05 14.38
N TYR A 147 -8.96 -4.50 14.15
CA TYR A 147 -7.85 -4.23 15.09
C TYR A 147 -7.22 -2.85 14.92
N LEU A 148 -7.70 -2.05 13.96
CA LEU A 148 -7.26 -0.66 13.83
C LEU A 148 -7.52 0.13 15.13
N LEU A 149 -6.49 0.81 15.65
CA LEU A 149 -6.54 1.64 16.86
C LEU A 149 -6.84 0.88 18.18
N THR A 150 -6.65 -0.43 18.23
CA THR A 150 -6.88 -1.22 19.46
C THR A 150 -5.65 -1.36 20.36
N GLY A 151 -4.51 -0.80 19.97
CA GLY A 151 -3.26 -0.88 20.74
C GLY A 151 -2.15 0.01 20.20
N HIS A 152 -0.96 -0.08 20.82
CA HIS A 152 0.19 0.72 20.44
C HIS A 152 0.79 0.29 19.10
N LEU A 153 1.17 1.27 18.28
CA LEU A 153 1.85 1.07 17.01
C LEU A 153 3.30 0.59 17.21
N GLU A 154 3.92 0.10 16.14
CA GLU A 154 5.36 -0.18 16.12
C GLU A 154 6.15 1.14 16.15
N PRO A 155 6.96 1.41 17.22
CA PRO A 155 7.60 2.71 17.39
C PRO A 155 8.55 3.12 16.26
N THR A 156 9.09 2.15 15.51
CA THR A 156 10.04 2.43 14.41
C THR A 156 9.38 3.01 13.15
N ASN A 157 8.03 2.99 13.07
CA ASN A 157 7.27 3.53 11.94
C ASN A 157 5.92 4.16 12.32
N ASP A 158 5.74 4.52 13.59
CA ASP A 158 4.50 5.09 14.11
C ASP A 158 4.11 6.40 13.41
N ALA A 159 5.07 7.26 13.10
CA ALA A 159 4.86 8.51 12.38
C ALA A 159 4.20 8.27 11.00
N TYR A 160 4.72 7.30 10.24
CA TYR A 160 4.13 6.89 8.96
C TYR A 160 2.74 6.24 9.17
N ALA A 161 2.63 5.37 10.15
CA ALA A 161 1.38 4.69 10.47
C ALA A 161 0.26 5.67 10.83
N ILE A 162 0.54 6.67 11.68
CA ILE A 162 -0.42 7.73 12.04
C ILE A 162 -0.87 8.52 10.80
N ALA A 163 0.05 8.87 9.90
CA ALA A 163 -0.34 9.52 8.66
C ALA A 163 -1.32 8.65 7.86
N LYS A 164 -1.05 7.36 7.71
CA LYS A 164 -1.93 6.44 6.99
C LYS A 164 -3.29 6.23 7.68
N ILE A 165 -3.31 6.15 9.00
CA ILE A 165 -4.56 6.10 9.81
C ILE A 165 -5.40 7.36 9.55
N ALA A 166 -4.78 8.55 9.58
CA ALA A 166 -5.49 9.80 9.29
C ALA A 166 -6.13 9.79 7.90
N GLY A 167 -5.46 9.24 6.87
CA GLY A 167 -6.03 9.09 5.53
C GLY A 167 -7.24 8.17 5.49
N ILE A 168 -7.19 7.01 6.17
CA ILE A 168 -8.33 6.10 6.29
C ILE A 168 -9.52 6.81 6.94
N LEU A 169 -9.29 7.49 8.06
CA LEU A 169 -10.34 8.22 8.77
C LEU A 169 -10.91 9.36 7.93
N HIS A 170 -10.09 10.04 7.10
CA HIS A 170 -10.55 11.07 6.17
C HIS A 170 -11.48 10.48 5.10
N VAL A 171 -11.11 9.35 4.49
CA VAL A 171 -11.97 8.62 3.54
C VAL A 171 -13.30 8.24 4.18
N GLN A 172 -13.28 7.69 5.40
CA GLN A 172 -14.49 7.35 6.15
C GLN A 172 -15.33 8.57 6.52
N ALA A 173 -14.69 9.71 6.85
CA ALA A 173 -15.38 10.97 7.12
C ALA A 173 -16.05 11.53 5.87
N ALA A 174 -15.37 11.52 4.72
CA ALA A 174 -15.95 11.94 3.43
C ALA A 174 -17.17 11.10 3.05
N ARG A 175 -17.14 9.79 3.35
CA ARG A 175 -18.28 8.91 3.18
C ARG A 175 -19.45 9.32 4.06
N ARG A 176 -19.24 9.47 5.36
CA ARG A 176 -20.31 9.81 6.32
C ARG A 176 -20.89 11.21 6.12
N GLN A 177 -20.06 12.19 5.83
CA GLN A 177 -20.45 13.59 5.72
C GLN A 177 -20.99 13.95 4.33
N HIS A 178 -20.43 13.37 3.28
CA HIS A 178 -20.68 13.77 1.88
C HIS A 178 -21.22 12.65 1.00
N GLY A 179 -21.46 11.45 1.53
CA GLY A 179 -21.98 10.30 0.79
C GLY A 179 -21.00 9.78 -0.30
N ARG A 180 -19.70 10.04 -0.18
CA ARG A 180 -18.71 9.62 -1.18
C ARG A 180 -18.40 8.13 -1.03
N PRO A 181 -18.61 7.29 -2.06
CA PRO A 181 -18.31 5.86 -2.01
C PRO A 181 -16.80 5.60 -2.18
N TRP A 182 -15.99 6.31 -1.38
CA TRP A 182 -14.55 6.17 -1.34
C TRP A 182 -14.16 5.03 -0.41
N ILE A 183 -13.08 4.34 -0.74
CA ILE A 183 -12.63 3.14 -0.04
C ILE A 183 -11.14 3.21 0.28
N SER A 184 -10.70 2.36 1.22
CA SER A 184 -9.30 2.25 1.59
C SER A 184 -8.86 0.79 1.54
N ALA A 185 -7.68 0.51 0.96
CA ALA A 185 -7.07 -0.81 0.91
C ALA A 185 -5.76 -0.84 1.71
N MET A 186 -5.57 -1.92 2.50
CA MET A 186 -4.42 -2.12 3.38
C MET A 186 -3.55 -3.25 2.83
N PRO A 187 -2.59 -2.94 1.96
CA PRO A 187 -1.71 -3.99 1.44
C PRO A 187 -0.73 -4.48 2.50
N THR A 188 -0.38 -5.76 2.39
CA THR A 188 0.76 -6.37 3.06
C THR A 188 2.09 -5.89 2.46
N ASN A 189 3.22 -6.59 2.73
CA ASN A 189 4.50 -6.19 2.14
C ASN A 189 4.48 -6.45 0.64
N LEU A 190 4.73 -5.40 -0.12
CA LEU A 190 4.73 -5.45 -1.58
C LEU A 190 6.14 -5.67 -2.13
N TYR A 191 6.20 -6.29 -3.29
CA TYR A 191 7.42 -6.48 -4.06
C TYR A 191 7.10 -6.65 -5.54
N GLY A 192 8.07 -6.47 -6.40
CA GLY A 192 7.90 -6.71 -7.84
C GLY A 192 8.73 -5.75 -8.71
N PRO A 193 8.48 -5.76 -10.02
CA PRO A 193 9.08 -4.85 -10.98
C PRO A 193 8.86 -3.38 -10.60
N GLY A 194 9.94 -2.58 -10.63
CA GLY A 194 9.89 -1.16 -10.26
C GLY A 194 10.07 -0.87 -8.78
N ASP A 195 10.40 -1.87 -7.95
CA ASP A 195 10.69 -1.67 -6.53
C ASP A 195 11.97 -0.85 -6.31
N ASN A 196 12.19 -0.44 -5.06
CA ASN A 196 13.38 0.27 -4.64
C ASN A 196 14.46 -0.73 -4.18
N PHE A 197 15.56 -0.82 -4.93
CA PHE A 197 16.68 -1.71 -4.64
C PHE A 197 17.86 -0.97 -3.97
N SER A 198 17.68 0.27 -3.49
CA SER A 198 18.77 1.06 -2.90
C SER A 198 19.38 0.38 -1.66
N PRO A 199 20.69 0.57 -1.40
CA PRO A 199 21.38 -0.06 -0.27
C PRO A 199 20.78 0.27 1.11
N HIS A 200 20.22 1.48 1.26
CA HIS A 200 19.82 2.02 2.56
C HIS A 200 18.32 2.26 2.72
N GLY A 201 17.55 2.23 1.62
CA GLY A 201 16.12 2.58 1.62
C GLY A 201 15.16 1.47 1.19
N SER A 202 15.69 0.34 0.74
CA SER A 202 14.87 -0.77 0.23
C SER A 202 14.18 -1.57 1.34
N HIS A 203 13.06 -2.19 0.98
CA HIS A 203 12.43 -3.22 1.79
C HIS A 203 13.21 -4.53 1.74
N VAL A 204 12.84 -5.49 2.61
CA VAL A 204 13.61 -6.72 2.80
C VAL A 204 13.79 -7.55 1.54
N LEU A 205 12.72 -7.77 0.73
CA LEU A 205 12.82 -8.62 -0.46
C LEU A 205 13.72 -8.00 -1.54
N PRO A 206 13.53 -6.75 -1.99
CA PRO A 206 14.43 -6.13 -2.96
C PRO A 206 15.88 -6.00 -2.43
N ALA A 207 16.08 -5.82 -1.10
CA ALA A 207 17.41 -5.84 -0.51
C ALA A 207 18.08 -7.22 -0.65
N LEU A 208 17.33 -8.30 -0.45
CA LEU A 208 17.82 -9.67 -0.63
C LEU A 208 18.15 -9.93 -2.12
N VAL A 209 17.25 -9.56 -3.03
CA VAL A 209 17.50 -9.73 -4.49
C VAL A 209 18.80 -9.04 -4.88
N ARG A 210 18.97 -7.77 -4.57
CA ARG A 210 20.20 -7.03 -4.89
C ARG A 210 21.43 -7.69 -4.26
N ARG A 211 21.40 -8.03 -2.98
CA ARG A 211 22.53 -8.58 -2.23
C ARG A 211 22.97 -9.93 -2.79
N TYR A 212 22.05 -10.83 -3.08
CA TYR A 212 22.40 -12.13 -3.64
C TYR A 212 22.84 -12.04 -5.10
N ASP A 213 22.25 -11.15 -5.90
CA ASP A 213 22.65 -10.95 -7.30
C ASP A 213 24.06 -10.35 -7.40
N GLU A 214 24.38 -9.34 -6.58
CA GLU A 214 25.73 -8.77 -6.46
C GLU A 214 26.75 -9.82 -5.98
N ALA A 215 26.40 -10.64 -4.97
CA ALA A 215 27.25 -11.70 -4.45
C ALA A 215 27.53 -12.79 -5.50
N GLN A 216 26.51 -13.20 -6.25
CA GLN A 216 26.67 -14.17 -7.35
C GLN A 216 27.56 -13.61 -8.46
N SER A 217 27.32 -12.37 -8.89
CA SER A 217 28.07 -11.71 -9.95
C SER A 217 29.54 -11.49 -9.60
N SER A 218 29.82 -11.28 -8.32
CA SER A 218 31.18 -11.04 -7.80
C SER A 218 31.84 -12.28 -7.20
N ALA A 219 31.22 -13.46 -7.33
CA ALA A 219 31.69 -14.74 -6.79
C ALA A 219 32.02 -14.69 -5.28
N VAL A 220 31.24 -13.91 -4.49
CA VAL A 220 31.41 -13.79 -3.04
C VAL A 220 30.99 -15.09 -2.37
N GLN A 221 31.85 -15.61 -1.46
CA GLN A 221 31.65 -16.92 -0.83
C GLN A 221 30.57 -16.94 0.24
N SER A 222 30.28 -15.80 0.88
CA SER A 222 29.23 -15.75 1.91
C SER A 222 28.45 -14.42 1.87
N VAL A 223 27.14 -14.50 2.09
CA VAL A 223 26.23 -13.36 2.27
C VAL A 223 25.76 -13.31 3.73
N VAL A 224 25.94 -12.18 4.39
CA VAL A 224 25.47 -11.97 5.75
C VAL A 224 24.17 -11.21 5.76
N ASN A 225 23.11 -11.82 6.29
CA ASN A 225 21.81 -11.18 6.54
C ASN A 225 21.66 -10.78 8.00
N TRP A 226 20.90 -9.73 8.26
CA TRP A 226 20.68 -9.24 9.64
C TRP A 226 19.58 -10.05 10.33
N GLY A 227 19.71 -10.18 11.67
CA GLY A 227 18.77 -10.88 12.53
C GLY A 227 18.91 -12.38 12.51
N SER A 228 17.93 -13.08 13.05
CA SER A 228 17.89 -14.56 13.10
C SER A 228 17.34 -15.19 11.81
N GLY A 229 16.61 -14.42 11.00
CA GLY A 229 15.82 -14.92 9.88
C GLY A 229 14.51 -15.59 10.27
N ASN A 230 14.15 -15.63 11.55
CA ASN A 230 12.92 -16.27 12.05
C ASN A 230 11.64 -15.44 11.90
N PRO A 231 11.68 -14.08 11.89
CA PRO A 231 10.47 -13.30 11.68
C PRO A 231 9.73 -13.71 10.42
N ARG A 232 8.40 -13.75 10.54
CA ARG A 232 7.49 -14.16 9.45
C ARG A 232 6.82 -12.94 8.82
N ARG A 233 6.80 -12.92 7.50
CA ARG A 233 6.18 -11.84 6.70
C ARG A 233 5.38 -12.42 5.56
N GLU A 234 4.27 -11.76 5.31
CA GLU A 234 3.45 -11.95 4.14
C GLU A 234 3.97 -11.05 3.00
N PHE A 235 4.01 -11.57 1.78
CA PHE A 235 4.44 -10.85 0.58
C PHE A 235 3.39 -10.97 -0.52
N LEU A 236 3.06 -9.84 -1.15
CA LEU A 236 2.13 -9.78 -2.27
C LEU A 236 2.83 -9.14 -3.48
N HIS A 237 2.73 -9.79 -4.64
CA HIS A 237 3.24 -9.21 -5.88
C HIS A 237 2.47 -7.94 -6.25
N VAL A 238 3.17 -6.93 -6.73
CA VAL A 238 2.59 -5.61 -6.99
C VAL A 238 1.51 -5.64 -8.07
N ASP A 239 1.60 -6.55 -9.04
CA ASP A 239 0.59 -6.69 -10.09
C ASP A 239 -0.71 -7.34 -9.57
N ASP A 240 -0.63 -8.22 -8.57
CA ASP A 240 -1.80 -8.70 -7.84
C ASP A 240 -2.44 -7.57 -7.02
N LEU A 241 -1.65 -6.69 -6.38
CA LEU A 241 -2.23 -5.50 -5.73
C LEU A 241 -2.94 -4.60 -6.73
N ALA A 242 -2.39 -4.39 -7.92
CA ALA A 242 -3.02 -3.58 -8.96
C ALA A 242 -4.39 -4.16 -9.37
N SER A 243 -4.47 -5.48 -9.54
CA SER A 243 -5.73 -6.17 -9.83
C SER A 243 -6.73 -6.05 -8.67
N ALA A 244 -6.25 -6.17 -7.41
CA ALA A 244 -7.08 -5.99 -6.22
C ALA A 244 -7.66 -4.57 -6.13
N CYS A 245 -6.87 -3.54 -6.45
CA CYS A 245 -7.32 -2.14 -6.43
C CYS A 245 -8.48 -1.92 -7.41
N LEU A 246 -8.37 -2.41 -8.65
CA LEU A 246 -9.45 -2.30 -9.63
C LEU A 246 -10.66 -3.14 -9.22
N HIS A 247 -10.43 -4.37 -8.75
CA HIS A 247 -11.50 -5.24 -8.26
C HIS A 247 -12.31 -4.58 -7.14
N LEU A 248 -11.63 -3.97 -6.16
CA LEU A 248 -12.28 -3.26 -5.06
C LEU A 248 -13.06 -2.03 -5.55
N LEU A 249 -12.51 -1.26 -6.48
CA LEU A 249 -13.21 -0.12 -7.07
C LEU A 249 -14.46 -0.53 -7.84
N ASP A 250 -14.44 -1.68 -8.52
CA ASP A 250 -15.58 -2.19 -9.30
C ASP A 250 -16.64 -2.89 -8.42
N ASN A 251 -16.26 -3.50 -7.28
CA ASN A 251 -17.12 -4.43 -6.55
C ASN A 251 -17.33 -4.11 -5.06
N TYR A 252 -16.59 -3.16 -4.48
CA TYR A 252 -16.70 -2.83 -3.08
C TYR A 252 -17.00 -1.36 -2.86
N ASP A 253 -17.93 -1.10 -1.98
CA ASP A 253 -18.31 0.22 -1.58
C ASP A 253 -18.68 0.30 -0.09
N GLY A 254 -18.13 -0.60 0.72
CA GLY A 254 -18.29 -0.60 2.17
C GLY A 254 -17.51 0.52 2.87
N ALA A 255 -17.89 0.81 4.12
CA ALA A 255 -17.24 1.83 4.95
C ALA A 255 -15.91 1.36 5.56
N SER A 256 -15.73 0.05 5.74
CA SER A 256 -14.50 -0.52 6.29
C SER A 256 -13.36 -0.45 5.29
N HIS A 257 -12.14 -0.25 5.78
CA HIS A 257 -10.97 -0.53 4.95
C HIS A 257 -10.82 -2.04 4.74
N VAL A 258 -10.11 -2.45 3.69
CA VAL A 258 -9.99 -3.85 3.29
C VAL A 258 -8.52 -4.27 3.31
N ASN A 259 -8.20 -5.33 4.00
CA ASN A 259 -6.90 -5.98 3.95
C ASN A 259 -6.67 -6.64 2.60
N VAL A 260 -5.49 -6.41 2.01
CA VAL A 260 -5.10 -6.99 0.72
C VAL A 260 -3.78 -7.73 0.87
N GLY A 261 -3.84 -9.04 0.73
CA GLY A 261 -2.70 -9.93 0.92
C GLY A 261 -2.93 -11.31 0.34
N THR A 262 -2.00 -12.21 0.59
CA THR A 262 -2.08 -13.62 0.20
C THR A 262 -2.77 -14.48 1.26
N GLY A 263 -2.70 -14.05 2.54
CA GLY A 263 -3.10 -14.85 3.70
C GLY A 263 -2.09 -15.95 4.04
N GLU A 264 -0.85 -15.85 3.53
CA GLU A 264 0.25 -16.78 3.79
C GLU A 264 1.51 -16.00 4.15
N ASP A 265 2.23 -16.43 5.17
CA ASP A 265 3.49 -15.83 5.58
C ASP A 265 4.67 -16.80 5.49
N HIS A 266 5.86 -16.26 5.31
CA HIS A 266 7.12 -16.99 5.24
C HIS A 266 8.13 -16.39 6.19
N THR A 267 9.04 -17.19 6.73
CA THR A 267 10.20 -16.68 7.46
C THR A 267 11.12 -15.90 6.52
N ILE A 268 11.82 -14.91 7.05
CA ILE A 268 12.82 -14.18 6.25
C ILE A 268 13.91 -15.14 5.75
N ARG A 269 14.19 -16.22 6.49
CA ARG A 269 15.12 -17.28 6.10
C ARG A 269 14.64 -18.03 4.86
N GLU A 270 13.36 -18.41 4.81
CA GLU A 270 12.75 -19.05 3.63
C GLU A 270 12.80 -18.12 2.42
N ILE A 271 12.46 -16.84 2.59
CA ILE A 271 12.56 -15.85 1.51
C ILE A 271 14.00 -15.70 1.01
N ALA A 272 14.97 -15.58 1.91
CA ALA A 272 16.39 -15.49 1.53
C ALA A 272 16.86 -16.71 0.75
N SER A 273 16.43 -17.93 1.16
CA SER A 273 16.72 -19.16 0.46
C SER A 273 16.09 -19.21 -0.94
N MET A 274 14.82 -18.78 -1.09
CA MET A 274 14.16 -18.69 -2.39
C MET A 274 14.89 -17.72 -3.30
N VAL A 275 15.23 -16.52 -2.84
CA VAL A 275 15.98 -15.52 -3.61
C VAL A 275 17.35 -16.05 -4.01
N ALA A 276 18.12 -16.65 -3.10
CA ALA A 276 19.42 -17.23 -3.39
C ALA A 276 19.33 -18.29 -4.49
N THR A 277 18.33 -19.17 -4.41
CA THR A 277 18.07 -20.21 -5.40
C THR A 277 17.74 -19.62 -6.79
N GLU A 278 16.83 -18.65 -6.85
CA GLU A 278 16.39 -18.03 -8.12
C GLU A 278 17.51 -17.17 -8.76
N VAL A 279 18.37 -16.56 -7.95
CA VAL A 279 19.56 -15.84 -8.44
C VAL A 279 20.63 -16.81 -8.97
N GLY A 280 20.65 -18.04 -8.45
CA GLY A 280 21.69 -19.05 -8.72
C GLY A 280 22.90 -18.94 -7.79
N TYR A 281 22.75 -18.29 -6.61
CA TYR A 281 23.80 -18.14 -5.63
C TYR A 281 24.08 -19.47 -4.92
N THR A 282 25.33 -19.92 -4.95
CA THR A 282 25.76 -21.20 -4.35
C THR A 282 26.65 -21.06 -3.13
N GLY A 283 26.96 -19.82 -2.71
CA GLY A 283 27.75 -19.53 -1.51
C GLY A 283 26.94 -19.71 -0.22
N GLU A 284 27.58 -19.46 0.91
CA GLU A 284 27.00 -19.60 2.23
C GLU A 284 26.09 -18.40 2.58
N THR A 285 24.93 -18.66 3.21
CA THR A 285 24.09 -17.62 3.84
C THR A 285 24.29 -17.61 5.34
N GLN A 286 24.81 -16.52 5.86
CA GLN A 286 25.06 -16.31 7.28
C GLN A 286 24.05 -15.30 7.88
N TRP A 287 23.88 -15.33 9.22
CA TRP A 287 22.92 -14.49 9.93
C TRP A 287 23.61 -13.77 11.09
N ASP A 288 23.59 -12.44 11.07
CA ASP A 288 24.09 -11.59 12.15
C ASP A 288 22.99 -11.37 13.21
N THR A 289 22.96 -12.26 14.19
CA THR A 289 21.98 -12.22 15.30
C THR A 289 22.23 -11.10 16.30
N SER A 290 23.31 -10.31 16.16
CA SER A 290 23.51 -9.09 16.93
C SER A 290 22.56 -7.96 16.52
N LYS A 291 21.94 -8.08 15.34
CA LYS A 291 20.94 -7.14 14.82
C LYS A 291 19.53 -7.57 15.23
N PRO A 292 18.63 -6.61 15.53
CA PRO A 292 17.27 -6.93 15.96
C PRO A 292 16.44 -7.54 14.84
N ASP A 293 15.53 -8.45 15.21
CA ASP A 293 14.62 -9.13 14.30
C ASP A 293 13.40 -8.28 13.89
N GLY A 294 13.03 -7.27 14.67
CA GLY A 294 11.76 -6.55 14.49
C GLY A 294 10.54 -7.37 14.95
N THR A 295 9.34 -7.04 14.45
CA THR A 295 8.09 -7.74 14.79
C THR A 295 8.15 -9.21 14.34
N MET A 296 7.82 -10.16 15.21
CA MET A 296 7.99 -11.60 14.93
C MET A 296 7.06 -12.13 13.83
N GLN A 297 5.83 -11.65 13.76
CA GLN A 297 4.87 -12.07 12.73
C GLN A 297 4.01 -10.91 12.27
N LYS A 298 3.71 -10.87 10.98
CA LYS A 298 2.78 -9.94 10.38
C LYS A 298 2.06 -10.61 9.20
N LEU A 299 0.86 -11.09 9.48
CA LEU A 299 -0.02 -11.78 8.56
C LEU A 299 -1.39 -11.11 8.59
N LEU A 300 -1.95 -10.75 7.45
CA LEU A 300 -3.28 -10.15 7.37
C LEU A 300 -4.37 -11.23 7.29
N ASP A 301 -5.49 -10.98 7.95
CA ASP A 301 -6.74 -11.67 7.61
C ASP A 301 -7.26 -11.07 6.29
N VAL A 302 -7.40 -11.92 5.29
CA VAL A 302 -7.84 -11.53 3.95
C VAL A 302 -9.22 -12.13 3.60
N SER A 303 -9.98 -12.51 4.61
CA SER A 303 -11.29 -13.12 4.42
C SER A 303 -12.24 -12.21 3.68
N MET A 304 -12.27 -10.91 4.03
CA MET A 304 -13.14 -9.92 3.41
C MET A 304 -12.90 -9.80 1.89
N ILE A 305 -11.66 -9.65 1.45
CA ILE A 305 -11.39 -9.52 0.00
C ILE A 305 -11.64 -10.83 -0.75
N ARG A 306 -11.44 -11.98 -0.08
CA ARG A 306 -11.77 -13.30 -0.65
C ARG A 306 -13.27 -13.51 -0.81
N GLU A 307 -14.07 -13.04 0.12
CA GLU A 307 -15.54 -13.04 0.04
C GLU A 307 -16.06 -12.13 -1.07
N LEU A 308 -15.36 -11.03 -1.34
CA LEU A 308 -15.62 -10.17 -2.50
C LEU A 308 -15.21 -10.81 -3.84
N GLY A 309 -14.62 -12.01 -3.83
CA GLY A 309 -14.30 -12.79 -5.03
C GLY A 309 -12.89 -12.55 -5.60
N TRP A 310 -12.03 -11.79 -4.92
CA TRP A 310 -10.64 -11.61 -5.36
C TRP A 310 -9.67 -12.57 -4.66
N ARG A 311 -8.66 -13.01 -5.40
CA ARG A 311 -7.53 -13.80 -4.91
C ARG A 311 -6.27 -13.42 -5.66
N PRO A 312 -5.07 -13.48 -5.03
CA PRO A 312 -3.81 -13.32 -5.74
C PRO A 312 -3.61 -14.48 -6.73
N THR A 313 -2.96 -14.20 -7.83
CA THR A 313 -2.71 -15.16 -8.91
C THR A 313 -1.23 -15.47 -9.12
N ILE A 314 -0.33 -14.61 -8.61
CA ILE A 314 1.12 -14.75 -8.80
C ILE A 314 1.71 -15.44 -7.57
N GLY A 315 2.24 -16.64 -7.77
CA GLY A 315 2.94 -17.38 -6.72
C GLY A 315 4.23 -16.68 -6.28
N LEU A 316 4.58 -16.82 -4.99
CA LEU A 316 5.74 -16.12 -4.41
C LEU A 316 7.04 -16.39 -5.18
N ARG A 317 7.34 -17.65 -5.54
CA ARG A 317 8.55 -18.03 -6.29
C ARG A 317 8.55 -17.42 -7.69
N GLU A 318 7.43 -17.48 -8.41
CA GLU A 318 7.25 -16.86 -9.72
C GLU A 318 7.47 -15.35 -9.66
N GLY A 319 6.86 -14.70 -8.67
CA GLY A 319 7.02 -13.25 -8.44
C GLY A 319 8.46 -12.86 -8.09
N ILE A 320 9.18 -13.67 -7.31
CA ILE A 320 10.61 -13.46 -7.04
C ILE A 320 11.42 -13.56 -8.34
N ALA A 321 11.19 -14.59 -9.15
CA ALA A 321 11.90 -14.79 -10.41
C ALA A 321 11.67 -13.60 -11.39
N SER A 322 10.42 -13.15 -11.53
CA SER A 322 10.09 -11.97 -12.37
C SER A 322 10.74 -10.68 -11.84
N THR A 323 10.80 -10.51 -10.52
CA THR A 323 11.44 -9.36 -9.86
C THR A 323 12.95 -9.35 -10.12
N ILE A 324 13.61 -10.51 -10.03
CA ILE A 324 15.05 -10.68 -10.32
C ILE A 324 15.33 -10.37 -11.79
N SER A 325 14.52 -10.91 -12.71
CA SER A 325 14.68 -10.63 -14.16
C SER A 325 14.58 -9.12 -14.43
N TRP A 326 13.52 -8.48 -13.89
CA TRP A 326 13.35 -7.03 -14.04
C TRP A 326 14.53 -6.25 -13.45
N TYR A 327 15.01 -6.63 -12.26
CA TYR A 327 16.16 -5.98 -11.62
C TYR A 327 17.40 -6.04 -12.52
N ARG A 328 17.74 -7.22 -13.09
CA ARG A 328 18.89 -7.42 -13.98
C ARG A 328 18.78 -6.58 -15.26
N ASP A 329 17.59 -6.52 -15.85
CA ASP A 329 17.33 -5.74 -17.06
C ASP A 329 17.39 -4.21 -16.82
N ASN A 330 17.27 -3.77 -15.57
CA ASN A 330 17.16 -2.35 -15.21
C ASN A 330 18.24 -1.86 -14.25
N ILE A 331 19.32 -2.61 -14.00
CA ILE A 331 20.38 -2.27 -13.04
C ILE A 331 20.87 -0.82 -13.18
N GLY A 332 21.04 -0.30 -14.40
CA GLY A 332 21.48 1.07 -14.65
C GLY A 332 20.44 2.18 -14.40
N ALA A 333 19.17 1.81 -14.22
CA ALA A 333 18.05 2.73 -14.03
C ALA A 333 17.36 2.57 -12.66
N VAL A 334 17.80 1.58 -11.87
CA VAL A 334 17.21 1.30 -10.54
C VAL A 334 17.49 2.48 -9.62
N ARG A 335 16.50 2.84 -8.81
CA ARG A 335 16.68 3.85 -7.76
C ARG A 335 17.75 3.37 -6.78
N THR A 336 18.89 4.07 -6.75
CA THR A 336 20.02 3.83 -5.83
C THR A 336 19.98 4.83 -4.68
#